data_dfaf52c3df9fb1f5e3333e173f2a3401
#
_entry.id   dfaf52c3df9fb1f5e3333e173f2a3401
#
_cell.length_a   1.000
_cell.length_b   1.000
_cell.length_c   1.000
_cell.angle_alpha   90.00
_cell.angle_beta   90.00
_cell.angle_gamma   90.00
#
_symmetry.space_group_name_H-M   'P 1'
#
loop_
_entity.id
_entity.type
_entity.pdbx_description
1 polymer ?
#
loop_
_entity_poly.entity_id
_entity_poly.type
_entity_poly.pdbx_seq_one_letter_code
_entity_poly.pdbx_strand_id
1 'polypeptide(L)'
;YVEIRTLDLNPLTKVGITQESLDFIHLLLVYSLVAPDFWLSDEEYRFANLNQILAADADRSQDIRLHYSASEERSLREWGSEFLEQVYTSLSGLGIESSKLVVLQTMQAKLRENTPSYAAQIASEIATHGYSQFFMGQAQSYLAQSQKTFYKFSGFEDLELSTQVLLKEAIKHGVKFNFLDRQDNFIELEHAGVSQIIKQATKTKLDNYATILAMESKVVTKTLMARQNLVIPNGESYASLAAALVDYPVFKDKAIVIKPNSTNFGLGITIFKNAFSLAEYRQGLEIAFKHDGKVLVEEFVQGKEYRFFVIDNQAVAILNREPANVLGDGILSIRELVAVK
;
A
#
# COMPACT_ATOMS: atom_id res chain seq x y z
N TYR A 1 9.45 10.43 -28.43
CA TYR A 1 8.51 9.35 -28.04
C TYR A 1 9.09 8.02 -28.53
N VAL A 2 9.29 7.05 -27.62
CA VAL A 2 9.76 5.69 -27.93
C VAL A 2 8.66 4.73 -27.53
N GLU A 3 8.28 3.81 -28.41
CA GLU A 3 7.27 2.77 -28.17
C GLU A 3 7.90 1.39 -28.39
N ILE A 4 7.78 0.51 -27.41
CA ILE A 4 8.24 -0.87 -27.48
C ILE A 4 7.04 -1.78 -27.67
N ARG A 5 6.92 -2.44 -28.81
CA ARG A 5 5.79 -3.31 -29.18
C ARG A 5 6.13 -4.80 -29.21
N THR A 6 7.34 -5.17 -28.81
CA THR A 6 7.85 -6.55 -28.93
C THR A 6 7.62 -7.40 -27.70
N LEU A 7 6.95 -6.88 -26.68
CA LEU A 7 6.69 -7.60 -25.43
C LEU A 7 5.28 -8.19 -25.44
N ASP A 8 5.21 -9.50 -25.25
CA ASP A 8 3.95 -10.19 -24.99
C ASP A 8 3.50 -10.02 -23.55
N LEU A 9 2.19 -10.15 -23.32
CA LEU A 9 1.63 -10.23 -21.98
C LEU A 9 2.11 -11.51 -21.29
N ASN A 10 2.66 -11.33 -20.09
CA ASN A 10 3.07 -12.46 -19.26
C ASN A 10 1.96 -12.86 -18.27
N PRO A 11 1.20 -13.94 -18.53
CA PRO A 11 0.10 -14.38 -17.67
C PRO A 11 0.57 -14.95 -16.33
N LEU A 12 1.89 -15.17 -16.15
CA LEU A 12 2.46 -15.60 -14.87
C LEU A 12 2.54 -14.44 -13.86
N THR A 13 2.20 -13.23 -14.29
CA THR A 13 2.14 -12.05 -13.43
C THR A 13 0.77 -11.39 -13.50
N LYS A 14 0.31 -10.85 -12.37
CA LYS A 14 -1.01 -10.21 -12.26
C LYS A 14 -1.19 -9.00 -13.19
N VAL A 15 -0.11 -8.29 -13.50
CA VAL A 15 -0.11 -7.08 -14.32
C VAL A 15 0.40 -7.30 -15.74
N GLY A 16 0.68 -8.55 -16.12
CA GLY A 16 1.10 -8.91 -17.47
C GLY A 16 2.57 -8.63 -17.80
N ILE A 17 3.35 -8.08 -16.87
CA ILE A 17 4.79 -7.83 -17.01
C ILE A 17 5.48 -7.97 -15.65
N THR A 18 6.74 -8.42 -15.61
CA THR A 18 7.54 -8.47 -14.39
C THR A 18 8.24 -7.15 -14.13
N GLN A 19 8.54 -6.84 -12.86
CA GLN A 19 9.40 -5.70 -12.51
C GLN A 19 10.78 -5.84 -13.16
N GLU A 20 11.34 -7.03 -13.16
CA GLU A 20 12.62 -7.35 -13.82
C GLU A 20 12.62 -6.99 -15.31
N SER A 21 11.52 -7.28 -16.02
CA SER A 21 11.39 -6.90 -17.45
C SER A 21 11.33 -5.38 -17.62
N LEU A 22 10.62 -4.67 -16.74
CA LEU A 22 10.54 -3.20 -16.76
C LEU A 22 11.90 -2.57 -16.49
N ASP A 23 12.62 -3.04 -15.49
CA ASP A 23 13.95 -2.53 -15.12
C ASP A 23 14.95 -2.79 -16.23
N PHE A 24 14.91 -3.97 -16.86
CA PHE A 24 15.75 -4.29 -18.00
C PHE A 24 15.50 -3.36 -19.20
N ILE A 25 14.23 -3.15 -19.57
CA ILE A 25 13.86 -2.24 -20.66
C ILE A 25 14.33 -0.81 -20.35
N HIS A 26 14.12 -0.36 -19.11
CA HIS A 26 14.56 0.97 -18.69
C HIS A 26 16.08 1.14 -18.88
N LEU A 27 16.88 0.17 -18.45
CA LEU A 27 18.32 0.22 -18.61
C LEU A 27 18.77 0.19 -20.08
N LEU A 28 18.08 -0.60 -20.94
CA LEU A 28 18.33 -0.60 -22.37
C LEU A 28 18.03 0.75 -23.01
N LEU A 29 16.95 1.41 -22.61
CA LEU A 29 16.62 2.77 -23.10
C LEU A 29 17.68 3.78 -22.65
N VAL A 30 18.12 3.72 -21.38
CA VAL A 30 19.21 4.58 -20.88
C VAL A 30 20.51 4.31 -21.64
N TYR A 31 20.85 3.04 -21.85
CA TYR A 31 22.02 2.67 -22.67
C TYR A 31 21.94 3.24 -24.10
N SER A 32 20.75 3.16 -24.71
CA SER A 32 20.56 3.69 -26.09
C SER A 32 20.76 5.19 -26.21
N LEU A 33 20.65 5.95 -25.10
CA LEU A 33 20.94 7.40 -25.11
C LEU A 33 22.46 7.73 -25.12
N VAL A 34 23.28 6.78 -24.68
CA VAL A 34 24.72 6.98 -24.52
C VAL A 34 25.56 6.07 -25.43
N ALA A 35 24.93 5.10 -26.07
CA ALA A 35 25.56 4.25 -27.07
C ALA A 35 25.97 5.09 -28.29
N PRO A 36 27.08 4.76 -28.96
CA PRO A 36 27.44 5.41 -30.21
C PRO A 36 26.33 5.30 -31.25
N ASP A 37 26.08 6.37 -31.99
CA ASP A 37 25.17 6.33 -33.14
C ASP A 37 25.68 5.35 -34.20
N PHE A 38 24.78 4.53 -34.73
CA PHE A 38 25.06 3.62 -35.82
C PHE A 38 23.92 3.63 -36.84
N TRP A 39 24.28 3.40 -38.07
CA TRP A 39 23.32 3.22 -39.16
C TRP A 39 23.38 1.78 -39.62
N LEU A 40 22.23 1.15 -39.68
CA LEU A 40 22.12 -0.18 -40.27
C LEU A 40 22.03 -0.07 -41.78
N SER A 41 22.84 -0.84 -42.49
CA SER A 41 22.62 -1.12 -43.91
C SER A 41 21.32 -1.90 -44.13
N ASP A 42 20.79 -1.90 -45.34
CA ASP A 42 19.62 -2.68 -45.71
C ASP A 42 19.78 -4.19 -45.38
N GLU A 43 21.01 -4.68 -45.51
CA GLU A 43 21.34 -6.08 -45.20
C GLU A 43 21.33 -6.34 -43.67
N GLU A 44 21.94 -5.48 -42.87
CA GLU A 44 21.93 -5.59 -41.40
C GLU A 44 20.52 -5.44 -40.86
N TYR A 45 19.72 -4.54 -41.44
CA TYR A 45 18.30 -4.41 -41.08
C TYR A 45 17.51 -5.70 -41.36
N ARG A 46 17.77 -6.34 -42.50
CA ARG A 46 17.19 -7.64 -42.85
C ARG A 46 17.58 -8.73 -41.84
N PHE A 47 18.86 -8.79 -41.45
CA PHE A 47 19.34 -9.74 -40.45
C PHE A 47 18.72 -9.46 -39.07
N ALA A 48 18.58 -8.20 -38.65
CA ALA A 48 17.94 -7.85 -37.42
C ALA A 48 16.48 -8.40 -37.35
N ASN A 49 15.70 -8.23 -38.42
CA ASN A 49 14.35 -8.77 -38.52
C ASN A 49 14.31 -10.32 -38.52
N LEU A 50 15.22 -10.97 -39.23
CA LEU A 50 15.34 -12.44 -39.20
C LEU A 50 15.70 -12.94 -37.80
N ASN A 51 16.66 -12.31 -37.15
CA ASN A 51 17.09 -12.64 -35.79
C ASN A 51 15.96 -12.50 -34.77
N GLN A 52 15.11 -11.48 -34.93
CA GLN A 52 13.92 -11.30 -34.07
C GLN A 52 12.98 -12.50 -34.21
N ILE A 53 12.71 -12.97 -35.44
CA ILE A 53 11.85 -14.13 -35.69
C ILE A 53 12.50 -15.38 -35.12
N LEU A 54 13.79 -15.62 -35.41
CA LEU A 54 14.52 -16.77 -34.88
C LEU A 54 14.50 -16.82 -33.35
N ALA A 55 14.72 -15.69 -32.70
CA ALA A 55 14.72 -15.60 -31.24
C ALA A 55 13.32 -15.79 -30.62
N ALA A 56 12.25 -15.41 -31.36
CA ALA A 56 10.87 -15.59 -30.91
C ALA A 56 10.37 -17.02 -31.03
N ASP A 57 10.70 -17.70 -32.16
CA ASP A 57 10.19 -19.04 -32.47
C ASP A 57 11.04 -20.17 -31.87
N ALA A 58 12.26 -19.88 -31.46
CA ALA A 58 13.19 -20.92 -31.08
C ALA A 58 12.95 -21.49 -29.67
N ASP A 59 13.07 -22.81 -29.56
CA ASP A 59 13.23 -23.47 -28.27
C ASP A 59 14.60 -23.11 -27.66
N ARG A 60 14.61 -22.32 -26.59
CA ARG A 60 15.83 -21.92 -25.89
C ARG A 60 16.57 -23.05 -25.18
N SER A 61 16.02 -24.28 -25.19
CA SER A 61 16.78 -25.45 -24.77
C SER A 61 17.95 -25.75 -25.72
N GLN A 62 17.88 -25.26 -26.95
CA GLN A 62 18.94 -25.34 -27.95
C GLN A 62 19.71 -24.04 -28.06
N ASP A 63 20.93 -24.08 -28.62
CA ASP A 63 21.70 -22.90 -28.93
C ASP A 63 21.14 -22.22 -30.20
N ILE A 64 20.57 -21.04 -30.02
CA ILE A 64 20.00 -20.25 -31.11
C ILE A 64 21.13 -19.50 -31.84
N ARG A 65 21.27 -19.80 -33.14
CA ARG A 65 22.25 -19.11 -34.01
C ARG A 65 21.59 -17.89 -34.65
N LEU A 66 22.19 -16.75 -34.48
CA LEU A 66 21.74 -15.46 -35.01
C LEU A 66 22.71 -14.97 -36.10
N HIS A 67 22.18 -14.37 -37.15
CA HIS A 67 22.96 -13.75 -38.18
C HIS A 67 23.69 -12.52 -37.68
N TYR A 68 25.00 -12.55 -37.60
CA TYR A 68 25.85 -11.39 -37.28
C TYR A 68 26.20 -10.64 -38.55
N SER A 69 26.48 -11.36 -39.65
CA SER A 69 26.70 -10.85 -40.99
C SER A 69 26.24 -11.86 -42.05
N ALA A 70 26.42 -11.57 -43.34
CA ALA A 70 26.09 -12.48 -44.41
C ALA A 70 26.83 -13.83 -44.34
N SER A 71 27.99 -13.87 -43.69
CA SER A 71 28.86 -15.03 -43.60
C SER A 71 29.16 -15.52 -42.19
N GLU A 72 28.62 -14.85 -41.19
CA GLU A 72 28.89 -15.16 -39.79
C GLU A 72 27.58 -15.27 -38.98
N GLU A 73 27.45 -16.37 -38.25
CA GLU A 73 26.42 -16.57 -37.25
C GLU A 73 27.03 -16.67 -35.85
N ARG A 74 26.34 -16.10 -34.85
CA ARG A 74 26.76 -16.14 -33.45
C ARG A 74 25.70 -16.78 -32.59
N SER A 75 26.13 -17.45 -31.52
CA SER A 75 25.25 -17.93 -30.48
C SER A 75 24.52 -16.76 -29.78
N LEU A 76 23.22 -16.86 -29.63
CA LEU A 76 22.43 -15.90 -28.82
C LEU A 76 23.00 -15.78 -27.41
N ARG A 77 23.43 -16.89 -26.80
CA ARG A 77 23.96 -16.90 -25.42
C ARG A 77 25.28 -16.13 -25.33
N GLU A 78 26.19 -16.38 -26.24
CA GLU A 78 27.51 -15.73 -26.27
C GLU A 78 27.33 -14.24 -26.62
N TRP A 79 26.73 -13.93 -27.75
CA TRP A 79 26.52 -12.57 -28.21
C TRP A 79 25.66 -11.75 -27.27
N GLY A 80 24.54 -12.33 -26.76
CA GLY A 80 23.69 -11.69 -25.76
C GLY A 80 24.43 -11.42 -24.45
N SER A 81 25.30 -12.36 -24.00
CA SER A 81 26.11 -12.16 -22.80
C SER A 81 27.15 -11.05 -22.98
N GLU A 82 27.82 -10.97 -24.14
CA GLU A 82 28.75 -9.92 -24.49
C GLU A 82 28.05 -8.55 -24.53
N PHE A 83 26.89 -8.48 -25.15
CA PHE A 83 26.09 -7.27 -25.21
C PHE A 83 25.66 -6.78 -23.80
N LEU A 84 25.18 -7.68 -22.96
CA LEU A 84 24.80 -7.33 -21.58
C LEU A 84 25.98 -6.84 -20.75
N GLU A 85 27.17 -7.41 -20.94
CA GLU A 85 28.41 -6.93 -20.31
C GLU A 85 28.79 -5.54 -20.79
N GLN A 86 28.64 -5.26 -22.09
CA GLN A 86 28.85 -3.94 -22.65
C GLN A 86 27.89 -2.90 -22.08
N VAL A 87 26.59 -3.25 -21.97
CA VAL A 87 25.56 -2.41 -21.35
C VAL A 87 25.92 -2.12 -19.88
N TYR A 88 26.27 -3.17 -19.12
CA TYR A 88 26.65 -3.05 -17.72
C TYR A 88 27.86 -2.12 -17.53
N THR A 89 28.92 -2.31 -18.32
CA THR A 89 30.13 -1.50 -18.24
C THR A 89 29.85 -0.04 -18.57
N SER A 90 29.07 0.22 -19.62
CA SER A 90 28.73 1.58 -20.04
C SER A 90 27.92 2.31 -18.98
N LEU A 91 26.91 1.65 -18.41
CA LEU A 91 26.03 2.25 -17.39
C LEU A 91 26.72 2.41 -16.03
N SER A 92 27.61 1.48 -15.67
CA SER A 92 28.46 1.62 -14.47
C SER A 92 29.37 2.85 -14.59
N GLY A 93 29.93 3.09 -15.78
CA GLY A 93 30.74 4.27 -16.06
C GLY A 93 30.01 5.60 -15.92
N LEU A 94 28.67 5.60 -15.98
CA LEU A 94 27.82 6.77 -15.76
C LEU A 94 27.45 7.00 -14.28
N GLY A 95 27.94 6.17 -13.37
CA GLY A 95 27.65 6.29 -11.94
C GLY A 95 26.28 5.79 -11.53
N ILE A 96 25.62 4.95 -12.34
CA ILE A 96 24.38 4.29 -11.96
C ILE A 96 24.68 3.29 -10.83
N GLU A 97 23.86 3.33 -9.76
CA GLU A 97 24.03 2.47 -8.60
C GLU A 97 24.02 0.98 -8.99
N SER A 98 24.97 0.23 -8.44
CA SER A 98 25.12 -1.21 -8.71
C SER A 98 23.84 -2.01 -8.40
N SER A 99 23.07 -1.58 -7.40
CA SER A 99 21.78 -2.19 -7.05
C SER A 99 20.77 -2.17 -8.21
N LYS A 100 20.79 -1.14 -9.05
CA LYS A 100 19.93 -1.00 -10.24
C LYS A 100 20.44 -1.84 -11.41
N LEU A 101 21.73 -2.10 -11.46
CA LEU A 101 22.36 -2.89 -12.52
C LEU A 101 22.26 -4.41 -12.31
N VAL A 102 21.84 -4.87 -11.15
CA VAL A 102 21.68 -6.30 -10.84
C VAL A 102 20.81 -7.04 -11.85
N VAL A 103 19.81 -6.37 -12.43
CA VAL A 103 18.94 -7.00 -13.44
C VAL A 103 19.71 -7.44 -14.69
N LEU A 104 20.74 -6.70 -15.11
CA LEU A 104 21.58 -7.08 -16.25
C LEU A 104 22.36 -8.37 -15.97
N GLN A 105 22.91 -8.50 -14.76
CA GLN A 105 23.62 -9.69 -14.32
C GLN A 105 22.65 -10.88 -14.21
N THR A 106 21.43 -10.65 -13.74
CA THR A 106 20.38 -11.69 -13.67
C THR A 106 20.00 -12.16 -15.08
N MET A 107 19.83 -11.24 -16.05
CA MET A 107 19.54 -11.60 -17.44
C MET A 107 20.71 -12.37 -18.08
N GLN A 108 21.94 -11.97 -17.81
CA GLN A 108 23.13 -12.66 -18.30
C GLN A 108 23.22 -14.11 -17.72
N ALA A 109 22.95 -14.26 -16.40
CA ALA A 109 22.89 -15.56 -15.76
C ALA A 109 21.82 -16.47 -16.40
N LYS A 110 20.61 -15.94 -16.63
CA LYS A 110 19.52 -16.67 -17.31
C LYS A 110 19.89 -17.15 -18.71
N LEU A 111 20.65 -16.35 -19.47
CA LEU A 111 21.16 -16.77 -20.77
C LEU A 111 22.19 -17.91 -20.66
N ARG A 112 23.13 -17.79 -19.73
CA ARG A 112 24.19 -18.80 -19.52
C ARG A 112 23.67 -20.13 -18.99
N GLU A 113 22.74 -20.05 -18.03
CA GLU A 113 22.16 -21.24 -17.35
C GLU A 113 21.03 -21.90 -18.14
N ASN A 114 20.68 -21.35 -19.29
CA ASN A 114 19.57 -21.86 -20.10
C ASN A 114 18.24 -21.89 -19.35
N THR A 115 17.96 -20.89 -18.55
CA THR A 115 16.69 -20.79 -17.82
C THR A 115 15.51 -20.72 -18.80
N PRO A 116 14.45 -21.52 -18.61
CA PRO A 116 13.29 -21.53 -19.51
C PRO A 116 12.69 -20.13 -19.67
N SER A 117 12.41 -19.73 -20.88
CA SER A 117 11.70 -18.46 -21.13
C SER A 117 10.29 -18.48 -20.56
N TYR A 118 9.68 -17.33 -20.37
CA TYR A 118 8.26 -17.27 -19.96
C TYR A 118 7.35 -18.02 -20.95
N ALA A 119 7.63 -17.91 -22.26
CA ALA A 119 6.90 -18.67 -23.29
C ALA A 119 7.03 -20.18 -23.09
N ALA A 120 8.23 -20.69 -22.80
CA ALA A 120 8.45 -22.11 -22.53
C ALA A 120 7.73 -22.58 -21.24
N GLN A 121 7.75 -21.76 -20.19
CA GLN A 121 7.02 -22.05 -18.96
C GLN A 121 5.51 -22.11 -19.21
N ILE A 122 4.95 -21.13 -19.94
CA ILE A 122 3.52 -21.09 -20.30
C ILE A 122 3.15 -22.30 -21.17
N ALA A 123 3.98 -22.63 -22.16
CA ALA A 123 3.75 -23.81 -23.00
C ALA A 123 3.72 -25.11 -22.19
N SER A 124 4.60 -25.27 -21.21
CA SER A 124 4.62 -26.41 -20.31
C SER A 124 3.35 -26.48 -19.45
N GLU A 125 2.90 -25.36 -18.90
CA GLU A 125 1.65 -25.28 -18.13
C GLU A 125 0.42 -25.62 -18.99
N ILE A 126 0.38 -25.10 -20.22
CA ILE A 126 -0.69 -25.38 -21.18
C ILE A 126 -0.70 -26.88 -21.56
N ALA A 127 0.48 -27.48 -21.77
CA ALA A 127 0.60 -28.90 -22.07
C ALA A 127 0.09 -29.79 -20.91
N THR A 128 0.29 -29.35 -19.66
CA THR A 128 -0.12 -30.10 -18.46
C THR A 128 -1.60 -29.92 -18.15
N HIS A 129 -2.13 -28.72 -18.26
CA HIS A 129 -3.47 -28.37 -17.75
C HIS A 129 -4.48 -28.06 -18.88
N GLY A 130 -4.04 -27.85 -20.09
CA GLY A 130 -4.84 -27.33 -21.20
C GLY A 130 -4.97 -25.81 -21.17
N TYR A 131 -5.10 -25.23 -22.35
CA TYR A 131 -5.12 -23.75 -22.56
C TYR A 131 -6.17 -23.03 -21.68
N SER A 132 -7.43 -23.42 -21.82
CA SER A 132 -8.53 -22.76 -21.12
C SER A 132 -8.42 -22.90 -19.60
N GLN A 133 -8.04 -24.08 -19.10
CA GLN A 133 -7.93 -24.33 -17.66
C GLN A 133 -6.79 -23.52 -17.04
N PHE A 134 -5.65 -23.43 -17.71
CA PHE A 134 -4.51 -22.63 -17.27
C PHE A 134 -4.89 -21.14 -17.15
N PHE A 135 -5.35 -20.51 -18.23
CA PHE A 135 -5.64 -19.08 -18.23
C PHE A 135 -6.82 -18.70 -17.33
N MET A 136 -7.88 -19.50 -17.30
CA MET A 136 -9.00 -19.26 -16.40
C MET A 136 -8.62 -19.44 -14.94
N GLY A 137 -7.78 -20.42 -14.63
CA GLY A 137 -7.25 -20.64 -13.28
C GLY A 137 -6.42 -19.44 -12.79
N GLN A 138 -5.52 -18.92 -13.65
CA GLN A 138 -4.74 -17.73 -13.33
C GLN A 138 -5.65 -16.50 -13.12
N ALA A 139 -6.60 -16.26 -14.02
CA ALA A 139 -7.54 -15.15 -13.91
C ALA A 139 -8.37 -15.21 -12.61
N GLN A 140 -8.89 -16.37 -12.24
CA GLN A 140 -9.64 -16.59 -11.01
C GLN A 140 -8.76 -16.38 -9.77
N SER A 141 -7.51 -16.88 -9.80
CA SER A 141 -6.54 -16.65 -8.71
C SER A 141 -6.26 -15.18 -8.51
N TYR A 142 -5.99 -14.43 -9.58
CA TYR A 142 -5.73 -12.99 -9.51
C TYR A 142 -6.96 -12.21 -9.08
N LEU A 143 -8.16 -12.58 -9.51
CA LEU A 143 -9.40 -11.99 -9.05
C LEU A 143 -9.59 -12.17 -7.54
N ALA A 144 -9.43 -13.40 -7.05
CA ALA A 144 -9.55 -13.72 -5.63
C ALA A 144 -8.52 -12.95 -4.77
N GLN A 145 -7.26 -12.88 -5.24
CA GLN A 145 -6.24 -12.06 -4.59
C GLN A 145 -6.62 -10.58 -4.58
N SER A 146 -7.14 -10.05 -5.69
CA SER A 146 -7.57 -8.65 -5.80
C SER A 146 -8.73 -8.34 -4.86
N GLN A 147 -9.71 -9.22 -4.77
CA GLN A 147 -10.85 -9.06 -3.85
C GLN A 147 -10.41 -9.09 -2.39
N LYS A 148 -9.49 -10.01 -2.07
CA LYS A 148 -8.96 -10.18 -0.70
C LYS A 148 -8.11 -9.00 -0.22
N THR A 149 -7.44 -8.32 -1.12
CA THR A 149 -6.45 -7.28 -0.81
C THR A 149 -6.73 -5.95 -1.52
N PHE A 150 -7.98 -5.70 -1.92
CA PHE A 150 -8.30 -4.52 -2.75
C PHE A 150 -7.98 -3.18 -2.05
N TYR A 151 -7.96 -3.15 -0.71
CA TYR A 151 -7.53 -1.97 0.06
C TYR A 151 -6.02 -1.78 0.06
N LYS A 152 -5.25 -2.86 -0.08
CA LYS A 152 -3.80 -2.78 0.02
C LYS A 152 -3.21 -2.19 -1.25
N PHE A 153 -2.13 -1.45 -1.08
CA PHE A 153 -1.34 -0.91 -2.15
C PHE A 153 0.02 -1.61 -2.17
N SER A 154 0.25 -2.46 -3.17
CA SER A 154 1.48 -3.28 -3.29
C SER A 154 2.73 -2.42 -3.26
N GLY A 155 3.71 -2.83 -2.44
CA GLY A 155 4.94 -2.09 -2.20
C GLY A 155 4.81 -0.96 -1.18
N PHE A 156 3.62 -0.78 -0.58
CA PHE A 156 3.32 0.26 0.41
C PHE A 156 2.57 -0.30 1.62
N GLU A 157 2.69 -1.61 1.87
CA GLU A 157 2.00 -2.32 2.94
C GLU A 157 2.46 -1.91 4.34
N ASP A 158 3.63 -1.28 4.44
CA ASP A 158 4.20 -0.70 5.65
C ASP A 158 3.52 0.61 6.08
N LEU A 159 2.80 1.27 5.16
CA LEU A 159 2.10 2.52 5.45
C LEU A 159 0.75 2.25 6.12
N GLU A 160 0.24 3.26 6.83
CA GLU A 160 -1.14 3.23 7.31
C GLU A 160 -2.12 3.02 6.15
N LEU A 161 -3.20 2.27 6.39
CA LEU A 161 -4.19 1.96 5.36
C LEU A 161 -4.81 3.22 4.72
N SER A 162 -5.07 4.26 5.50
CA SER A 162 -5.56 5.55 5.01
C SER A 162 -4.61 6.19 4.01
N THR A 163 -3.30 6.11 4.28
CA THR A 163 -2.24 6.58 3.39
C THR A 163 -2.18 5.77 2.10
N GLN A 164 -2.25 4.44 2.19
CA GLN A 164 -2.29 3.57 1.00
C GLN A 164 -3.48 3.90 0.09
N VAL A 165 -4.66 4.10 0.66
CA VAL A 165 -5.89 4.47 -0.09
C VAL A 165 -5.72 5.83 -0.77
N LEU A 166 -5.18 6.83 -0.05
CA LEU A 166 -4.91 8.15 -0.62
C LEU A 166 -3.95 8.06 -1.81
N LEU A 167 -2.84 7.32 -1.69
CA LEU A 167 -1.85 7.18 -2.76
C LEU A 167 -2.42 6.45 -3.98
N LYS A 168 -3.25 5.44 -3.78
CA LYS A 168 -3.96 4.77 -4.89
C LYS A 168 -4.84 5.73 -5.67
N GLU A 169 -5.59 6.58 -4.97
CA GLU A 169 -6.44 7.58 -5.62
C GLU A 169 -5.59 8.69 -6.27
N ALA A 170 -4.50 9.12 -5.65
CA ALA A 170 -3.56 10.08 -6.22
C ALA A 170 -3.04 9.62 -7.59
N ILE A 171 -2.61 8.35 -7.69
CA ILE A 171 -2.16 7.77 -8.97
C ILE A 171 -3.26 7.78 -10.03
N LYS A 172 -4.49 7.39 -9.68
CA LYS A 172 -5.61 7.39 -10.62
C LYS A 172 -5.92 8.78 -11.18
N HIS A 173 -5.67 9.81 -10.39
CA HIS A 173 -5.88 11.21 -10.77
C HIS A 173 -4.63 11.89 -11.35
N GLY A 174 -3.55 11.13 -11.62
CA GLY A 174 -2.30 11.67 -12.16
C GLY A 174 -1.55 12.60 -11.19
N VAL A 175 -1.84 12.50 -9.88
CA VAL A 175 -1.14 13.23 -8.83
C VAL A 175 0.15 12.48 -8.52
N LYS A 176 1.29 13.15 -8.65
CA LYS A 176 2.59 12.62 -8.24
C LYS A 176 2.73 12.67 -6.73
N PHE A 177 3.51 11.76 -6.17
CA PHE A 177 3.84 11.79 -4.75
C PHE A 177 5.31 11.48 -4.50
N ASN A 178 5.82 12.03 -3.42
CA ASN A 178 7.16 11.78 -2.91
C ASN A 178 7.10 11.60 -1.38
N PHE A 179 7.89 10.67 -0.83
CA PHE A 179 8.00 10.51 0.61
C PHE A 179 9.05 11.47 1.16
N LEU A 180 8.64 12.35 2.05
CA LEU A 180 9.55 13.14 2.87
C LEU A 180 10.02 12.32 4.07
N ASP A 181 9.11 11.56 4.68
CA ASP A 181 9.39 10.56 5.69
C ASP A 181 8.37 9.42 5.58
N ARG A 182 8.85 8.25 5.16
CA ARG A 182 8.01 7.08 4.93
C ARG A 182 7.52 6.46 6.25
N GLN A 183 8.36 6.44 7.26
CA GLN A 183 8.03 5.86 8.56
C GLN A 183 6.93 6.65 9.26
N ASP A 184 7.05 7.97 9.23
CA ASP A 184 6.08 8.88 9.83
C ASP A 184 4.92 9.27 8.90
N ASN A 185 4.87 8.70 7.68
CA ASN A 185 3.84 8.96 6.67
C ASN A 185 3.73 10.47 6.29
N PHE A 186 4.87 11.16 6.16
CA PHE A 186 4.93 12.48 5.55
C PHE A 186 5.10 12.35 4.04
N ILE A 187 4.15 12.90 3.29
CA ILE A 187 4.08 12.77 1.85
C ILE A 187 3.91 14.15 1.23
N GLU A 188 4.65 14.40 0.18
CA GLU A 188 4.42 15.52 -0.71
C GLU A 188 3.60 15.03 -1.91
N LEU A 189 2.47 15.67 -2.17
CA LEU A 189 1.65 15.46 -3.35
C LEU A 189 1.85 16.63 -4.32
N GLU A 190 2.06 16.34 -5.60
CA GLU A 190 2.23 17.34 -6.64
C GLU A 190 1.25 17.12 -7.80
N HIS A 191 0.54 18.17 -8.18
CA HIS A 191 -0.33 18.17 -9.33
C HIS A 191 -0.41 19.56 -9.97
N ALA A 192 -0.28 19.64 -11.29
CA ALA A 192 -0.36 20.89 -12.06
C ALA A 192 0.48 22.05 -11.49
N GLY A 193 1.70 21.76 -11.00
CA GLY A 193 2.62 22.75 -10.42
C GLY A 193 2.28 23.17 -9.00
N VAL A 194 1.28 22.57 -8.36
CA VAL A 194 0.95 22.79 -6.96
C VAL A 194 1.47 21.64 -6.12
N SER A 195 2.28 21.94 -5.10
CA SER A 195 2.74 20.96 -4.11
C SER A 195 2.02 21.15 -2.78
N GLN A 196 1.75 20.03 -2.11
CA GLN A 196 1.16 20.02 -0.77
C GLN A 196 1.72 18.88 0.07
N ILE A 197 2.19 19.22 1.28
CA ILE A 197 2.63 18.24 2.26
C ILE A 197 1.42 17.74 3.06
N ILE A 198 1.31 16.43 3.20
CA ILE A 198 0.24 15.75 3.93
C ILE A 198 0.88 14.80 4.96
N LYS A 199 0.29 14.74 6.14
CA LYS A 199 0.63 13.73 7.15
C LYS A 199 -0.53 12.78 7.36
N GLN A 200 -0.27 11.45 7.24
CA GLN A 200 -1.24 10.38 7.55
C GLN A 200 -2.58 10.52 6.82
N ALA A 201 -2.57 10.99 5.58
CA ALA A 201 -3.75 11.20 4.73
C ALA A 201 -4.87 12.10 5.33
N THR A 202 -4.65 12.73 6.47
CA THR A 202 -5.69 13.47 7.19
C THR A 202 -5.32 14.89 7.57
N LYS A 203 -4.03 15.25 7.55
CA LYS A 203 -3.55 16.58 7.93
C LYS A 203 -2.95 17.28 6.72
N THR A 204 -3.44 18.44 6.40
CA THR A 204 -3.11 19.23 5.21
C THR A 204 -2.70 20.66 5.59
N LYS A 205 -2.28 21.46 4.63
CA LYS A 205 -2.00 22.90 4.85
C LYS A 205 -3.21 23.72 5.31
N LEU A 206 -4.44 23.18 5.21
CA LEU A 206 -5.64 23.84 5.71
C LEU A 206 -5.81 23.66 7.23
N ASP A 207 -5.12 22.68 7.82
CA ASP A 207 -5.14 22.44 9.25
C ASP A 207 -4.09 23.31 9.94
N ASN A 208 -4.50 24.11 10.90
CA ASN A 208 -3.54 24.84 11.72
C ASN A 208 -3.15 24.05 12.97
N TYR A 209 -1.99 24.36 13.53
CA TYR A 209 -1.42 23.65 14.67
C TYR A 209 -2.34 23.66 15.91
N ALA A 210 -2.98 24.78 16.21
CA ALA A 210 -3.88 24.88 17.36
C ALA A 210 -5.12 24.00 17.19
N THR A 211 -5.68 23.90 15.99
CA THR A 211 -6.81 23.01 15.69
C THR A 211 -6.43 21.54 15.88
N ILE A 212 -5.25 21.14 15.41
CA ILE A 212 -4.76 19.76 15.58
C ILE A 212 -4.64 19.41 17.06
N LEU A 213 -3.98 20.27 17.85
CA LEU A 213 -3.85 20.07 19.31
C LEU A 213 -5.20 20.08 20.05
N ALA A 214 -6.12 20.94 19.62
CA ALA A 214 -7.47 20.97 20.19
C ALA A 214 -8.24 19.67 19.94
N MET A 215 -8.08 19.07 18.76
CA MET A 215 -8.70 17.78 18.41
C MET A 215 -8.10 16.60 19.21
N GLU A 216 -6.84 16.67 19.60
CA GLU A 216 -6.19 15.64 20.43
C GLU A 216 -6.70 15.65 21.87
N SER A 217 -7.18 16.80 22.38
CA SER A 217 -7.72 16.97 23.72
C SER A 217 -9.23 16.86 23.75
N LYS A 218 -9.77 15.76 24.33
CA LYS A 218 -11.22 15.58 24.48
C LYS A 218 -11.88 16.69 25.30
N VAL A 219 -11.19 17.21 26.32
CA VAL A 219 -11.68 18.33 27.14
C VAL A 219 -11.82 19.61 26.31
N VAL A 220 -10.78 19.96 25.53
CA VAL A 220 -10.78 21.15 24.68
C VAL A 220 -11.84 21.02 23.59
N THR A 221 -11.92 19.87 22.94
CA THR A 221 -12.94 19.59 21.92
C THR A 221 -14.34 19.77 22.47
N LYS A 222 -14.66 19.17 23.65
CA LYS A 222 -15.97 19.33 24.30
C LYS A 222 -16.27 20.80 24.60
N THR A 223 -15.30 21.54 25.13
CA THR A 223 -15.47 22.98 25.43
C THR A 223 -15.81 23.77 24.16
N LEU A 224 -15.11 23.49 23.05
CA LEU A 224 -15.37 24.17 21.77
C LEU A 224 -16.74 23.81 21.20
N MET A 225 -17.12 22.55 21.27
CA MET A 225 -18.45 22.08 20.83
C MET A 225 -19.57 22.71 21.65
N ALA A 226 -19.43 22.77 22.99
CA ALA A 226 -20.41 23.41 23.87
C ALA A 226 -20.59 24.89 23.55
N ARG A 227 -19.52 25.61 23.21
CA ARG A 227 -19.59 27.02 22.78
C ARG A 227 -20.39 27.22 21.49
N GLN A 228 -20.50 26.21 20.68
CA GLN A 228 -21.31 26.18 19.45
C GLN A 228 -22.72 25.62 19.70
N ASN A 229 -23.13 25.47 20.94
CA ASN A 229 -24.42 24.89 21.34
C ASN A 229 -24.65 23.45 20.82
N LEU A 230 -23.58 22.71 20.57
CA LEU A 230 -23.69 21.27 20.23
C LEU A 230 -23.92 20.48 21.50
N VAL A 231 -24.79 19.48 21.41
CA VAL A 231 -25.06 18.56 22.53
C VAL A 231 -23.82 17.68 22.75
N ILE A 232 -23.32 17.68 23.96
CA ILE A 232 -22.18 16.89 24.41
C ILE A 232 -22.58 16.02 25.61
N PRO A 233 -21.95 14.86 25.84
CA PRO A 233 -22.18 14.08 27.06
C PRO A 233 -21.85 14.89 28.31
N ASN A 234 -22.73 14.86 29.32
CA ASN A 234 -22.46 15.51 30.61
C ASN A 234 -21.33 14.75 31.33
N GLY A 235 -20.52 15.48 32.08
CA GLY A 235 -19.44 14.88 32.85
C GLY A 235 -18.33 15.87 33.18
N GLU A 236 -17.36 15.40 33.94
CA GLU A 236 -16.29 16.19 34.52
C GLU A 236 -14.91 15.66 34.11
N SER A 237 -13.91 16.52 34.21
CA SER A 237 -12.51 16.14 33.98
C SER A 237 -11.69 16.30 35.25
N TYR A 238 -10.81 15.33 35.53
CA TYR A 238 -10.03 15.25 36.75
C TYR A 238 -8.54 15.16 36.44
N ALA A 239 -7.74 15.89 37.21
CA ALA A 239 -6.28 15.85 37.14
C ALA A 239 -5.68 14.91 38.22
N SER A 240 -6.48 14.30 39.07
CA SER A 240 -6.01 13.33 40.07
C SER A 240 -7.09 12.31 40.43
N LEU A 241 -6.64 11.11 40.77
CA LEU A 241 -7.50 10.04 41.25
C LEU A 241 -8.29 10.45 42.48
N ALA A 242 -7.67 11.16 43.42
CA ALA A 242 -8.33 11.60 44.64
C ALA A 242 -9.52 12.53 44.37
N ALA A 243 -9.35 13.51 43.47
CA ALA A 243 -10.43 14.41 43.08
C ALA A 243 -11.57 13.66 42.39
N ALA A 244 -11.30 12.71 41.52
CA ALA A 244 -12.32 11.92 40.83
C ALA A 244 -13.12 11.03 41.80
N LEU A 245 -12.48 10.47 42.83
CA LEU A 245 -13.14 9.63 43.82
C LEU A 245 -14.13 10.39 44.70
N VAL A 246 -13.94 11.70 44.92
CA VAL A 246 -14.89 12.53 45.69
C VAL A 246 -16.25 12.55 44.99
N ASP A 247 -16.28 12.55 43.67
CA ASP A 247 -17.52 12.65 42.89
C ASP A 247 -18.16 11.28 42.58
N TYR A 248 -17.68 10.17 43.18
CA TYR A 248 -18.31 8.87 43.05
C TYR A 248 -19.83 8.90 43.35
N PRO A 249 -20.33 9.59 44.42
CA PRO A 249 -21.76 9.65 44.68
C PRO A 249 -22.61 10.26 43.57
N VAL A 250 -22.01 11.13 42.72
CA VAL A 250 -22.69 11.77 41.59
C VAL A 250 -22.89 10.80 40.43
N PHE A 251 -22.00 9.79 40.30
CA PHE A 251 -21.94 8.89 39.17
C PHE A 251 -22.44 7.46 39.44
N LYS A 252 -22.44 6.99 40.70
CA LYS A 252 -22.66 5.59 41.10
C LYS A 252 -23.93 4.93 40.54
N ASP A 253 -24.98 5.72 40.33
CA ASP A 253 -26.28 5.24 39.85
C ASP A 253 -26.53 5.58 38.35
N LYS A 254 -25.52 6.01 37.65
CA LYS A 254 -25.58 6.37 36.21
C LYS A 254 -24.76 5.44 35.36
N ALA A 255 -25.17 5.27 34.11
CA ALA A 255 -24.27 4.69 33.10
C ALA A 255 -23.19 5.71 32.72
N ILE A 256 -21.94 5.34 32.84
CA ILE A 256 -20.79 6.25 32.60
C ILE A 256 -19.68 5.66 31.77
N VAL A 257 -18.85 6.55 31.22
CA VAL A 257 -17.59 6.23 30.56
C VAL A 257 -16.47 6.95 31.29
N ILE A 258 -15.44 6.22 31.66
CA ILE A 258 -14.15 6.76 32.16
C ILE A 258 -13.16 6.64 31.02
N LYS A 259 -12.48 7.74 30.69
CA LYS A 259 -11.53 7.75 29.56
C LYS A 259 -10.40 8.76 29.77
N PRO A 260 -9.16 8.43 29.30
CA PRO A 260 -8.07 9.38 29.24
C PRO A 260 -8.37 10.54 28.27
N ASN A 261 -7.79 11.71 28.51
CA ASN A 261 -8.04 12.90 27.69
C ASN A 261 -7.49 12.79 26.27
N SER A 262 -6.27 12.26 26.08
CA SER A 262 -5.56 12.31 24.79
C SER A 262 -5.29 10.98 24.12
N THR A 263 -5.80 9.85 24.65
CA THR A 263 -5.60 8.53 24.04
C THR A 263 -6.56 8.27 22.89
N ASN A 264 -6.11 7.39 21.96
CA ASN A 264 -6.86 6.89 20.81
C ASN A 264 -7.11 5.37 20.95
N PHE A 265 -7.86 4.79 20.01
CA PHE A 265 -8.11 3.34 19.88
C PHE A 265 -8.71 2.66 21.10
N GLY A 266 -9.40 3.41 21.97
CA GLY A 266 -10.04 2.83 23.15
C GLY A 266 -9.11 2.51 24.31
N LEU A 267 -7.86 2.94 24.26
CA LEU A 267 -6.89 2.71 25.33
C LEU A 267 -7.30 3.42 26.62
N GLY A 268 -7.35 2.67 27.73
CA GLY A 268 -7.68 3.20 29.04
C GLY A 268 -9.17 3.52 29.27
N ILE A 269 -10.07 3.09 28.38
CA ILE A 269 -11.50 3.34 28.51
C ILE A 269 -12.16 2.25 29.34
N THR A 270 -12.98 2.66 30.33
CA THR A 270 -13.87 1.80 31.10
C THR A 270 -15.31 2.27 30.95
N ILE A 271 -16.24 1.37 30.73
CA ILE A 271 -17.67 1.67 30.55
C ILE A 271 -18.48 0.93 31.61
N PHE A 272 -19.25 1.66 32.38
CA PHE A 272 -20.25 1.11 33.29
C PHE A 272 -21.65 1.41 32.74
N LYS A 273 -22.39 0.36 32.37
CA LYS A 273 -23.76 0.48 31.87
C LYS A 273 -24.80 0.34 32.97
N ASN A 274 -24.41 -0.21 34.12
CA ASN A 274 -25.23 -0.43 35.30
C ASN A 274 -24.53 0.16 36.53
N ALA A 275 -25.20 0.13 37.66
CA ALA A 275 -24.63 0.55 38.94
C ALA A 275 -23.32 -0.21 39.24
N PHE A 276 -22.36 0.45 39.80
CA PHE A 276 -21.02 -0.03 40.10
C PHE A 276 -20.56 0.39 41.48
N SER A 277 -19.69 -0.39 42.09
CA SER A 277 -19.13 -0.12 43.43
C SER A 277 -18.00 0.95 43.36
N LEU A 278 -17.68 1.52 44.53
CA LEU A 278 -16.55 2.44 44.65
C LEU A 278 -15.21 1.77 44.26
N ALA A 279 -15.09 0.45 44.51
CA ALA A 279 -13.86 -0.29 44.17
C ALA A 279 -13.71 -0.41 42.63
N GLU A 280 -14.80 -0.73 41.93
CA GLU A 280 -14.82 -0.80 40.46
C GLU A 280 -14.59 0.58 39.83
N TYR A 281 -15.20 1.63 40.39
CA TYR A 281 -14.97 3.00 39.94
C TYR A 281 -13.51 3.41 40.10
N ARG A 282 -12.89 3.15 41.26
CA ARG A 282 -11.45 3.35 41.48
C ARG A 282 -10.61 2.63 40.47
N GLN A 283 -10.90 1.34 40.22
CA GLN A 283 -10.14 0.55 39.23
C GLN A 283 -10.25 1.13 37.83
N GLY A 284 -11.43 1.55 37.40
CA GLY A 284 -11.62 2.22 36.09
C GLY A 284 -10.82 3.53 35.98
N LEU A 285 -10.79 4.33 37.03
CA LEU A 285 -9.99 5.55 37.10
C LEU A 285 -8.47 5.25 37.04
N GLU A 286 -8.02 4.27 37.82
CA GLU A 286 -6.60 3.86 37.84
C GLU A 286 -6.13 3.37 36.45
N ILE A 287 -6.99 2.65 35.72
CA ILE A 287 -6.72 2.24 34.34
C ILE A 287 -6.54 3.48 33.47
N ALA A 288 -7.45 4.45 33.55
CA ALA A 288 -7.39 5.65 32.73
C ALA A 288 -6.19 6.55 33.07
N PHE A 289 -5.89 6.75 34.36
CA PHE A 289 -4.75 7.54 34.83
C PHE A 289 -3.37 6.94 34.52
N LYS A 290 -3.30 5.63 34.21
CA LYS A 290 -2.06 5.04 33.69
C LYS A 290 -1.68 5.56 32.28
N HIS A 291 -2.64 6.06 31.55
CA HIS A 291 -2.46 6.49 30.16
C HIS A 291 -2.41 8.00 29.99
N ASP A 292 -2.95 8.78 30.94
CA ASP A 292 -2.97 10.23 30.83
C ASP A 292 -3.06 10.88 32.23
N GLY A 293 -2.42 12.04 32.39
CA GLY A 293 -2.52 12.83 33.61
C GLY A 293 -3.89 13.51 33.80
N LYS A 294 -4.78 13.47 32.81
CA LYS A 294 -6.13 14.01 32.85
C LYS A 294 -7.14 12.96 32.37
N VAL A 295 -8.18 12.73 33.18
CA VAL A 295 -9.21 11.71 32.92
C VAL A 295 -10.58 12.37 32.91
N LEU A 296 -11.43 11.96 31.97
CA LEU A 296 -12.84 12.34 31.91
C LEU A 296 -13.70 11.21 32.44
N VAL A 297 -14.71 11.60 33.23
CA VAL A 297 -15.86 10.74 33.62
C VAL A 297 -17.11 11.42 33.07
N GLU A 298 -17.82 10.73 32.18
CA GLU A 298 -18.99 11.32 31.52
C GLU A 298 -20.11 10.29 31.36
N GLU A 299 -21.31 10.76 31.15
CA GLU A 299 -22.49 9.93 30.93
C GLU A 299 -22.28 9.06 29.66
N PHE A 300 -22.65 7.77 29.79
CA PHE A 300 -22.70 6.89 28.63
C PHE A 300 -23.94 7.21 27.79
N VAL A 301 -23.70 7.64 26.55
CA VAL A 301 -24.78 7.90 25.60
C VAL A 301 -25.08 6.64 24.81
N GLN A 302 -26.33 6.13 24.97
CA GLN A 302 -26.78 5.00 24.18
C GLN A 302 -27.30 5.48 22.83
N GLY A 303 -26.93 4.80 21.74
CA GLY A 303 -27.39 5.14 20.41
C GLY A 303 -26.52 4.54 19.31
N LYS A 304 -26.80 4.92 18.08
CA LYS A 304 -25.96 4.59 16.93
C LYS A 304 -24.81 5.60 16.82
N GLU A 305 -23.62 5.12 16.54
CA GLU A 305 -22.45 5.97 16.37
C GLU A 305 -22.21 6.25 14.89
N TYR A 306 -22.06 7.53 14.54
CA TYR A 306 -21.73 7.96 13.19
C TYR A 306 -20.44 8.78 13.20
N ARG A 307 -19.55 8.51 12.27
CA ARG A 307 -18.35 9.30 12.01
C ARG A 307 -18.55 10.13 10.74
N PHE A 308 -18.49 11.43 10.86
CA PHE A 308 -18.53 12.37 9.75
C PHE A 308 -17.10 12.67 9.30
N PHE A 309 -16.83 12.52 8.01
CA PHE A 309 -15.59 12.97 7.39
C PHE A 309 -15.86 14.28 6.69
N VAL A 310 -15.21 15.34 7.16
CA VAL A 310 -15.45 16.73 6.74
C VAL A 310 -14.22 17.26 6.02
N ILE A 311 -14.40 17.81 4.83
CA ILE A 311 -13.37 18.53 4.07
C ILE A 311 -13.96 19.88 3.71
N ASP A 312 -13.23 20.97 3.99
CA ASP A 312 -13.63 22.35 3.66
C ASP A 312 -15.10 22.66 4.02
N ASN A 313 -15.46 22.40 5.27
CA ASN A 313 -16.80 22.61 5.84
C ASN A 313 -17.92 21.76 5.23
N GLN A 314 -17.61 20.76 4.41
CA GLN A 314 -18.58 19.82 3.84
C GLN A 314 -18.39 18.41 4.38
N ALA A 315 -19.47 17.78 4.83
CA ALA A 315 -19.47 16.37 5.16
C ALA A 315 -19.46 15.54 3.85
N VAL A 316 -18.28 15.05 3.49
CA VAL A 316 -18.06 14.30 2.23
C VAL A 316 -18.34 12.81 2.39
N ALA A 317 -18.33 12.30 3.62
CA ALA A 317 -18.69 10.91 3.92
C ALA A 317 -19.22 10.77 5.35
N ILE A 318 -20.12 9.81 5.53
CA ILE A 318 -20.69 9.44 6.85
C ILE A 318 -20.57 7.93 7.00
N LEU A 319 -19.93 7.50 8.08
CA LEU A 319 -19.71 6.10 8.41
C LEU A 319 -20.52 5.73 9.66
N ASN A 320 -21.42 4.75 9.56
CA ASN A 320 -22.01 4.13 10.72
C ASN A 320 -20.99 3.18 11.35
N ARG A 321 -20.67 3.40 12.64
CA ARG A 321 -19.72 2.57 13.39
C ARG A 321 -20.45 1.60 14.27
N GLU A 322 -20.34 0.33 13.92
CA GLU A 322 -20.81 -0.76 14.77
C GLU A 322 -19.60 -1.47 15.39
N PRO A 323 -19.63 -1.77 16.69
CA PRO A 323 -18.61 -2.60 17.32
C PRO A 323 -18.50 -3.95 16.58
N ALA A 324 -17.29 -4.48 16.50
CA ALA A 324 -17.08 -5.83 15.94
C ALA A 324 -18.02 -6.82 16.66
N ASN A 325 -18.79 -7.55 15.89
CA ASN A 325 -19.79 -8.47 16.42
C ASN A 325 -19.93 -9.69 15.51
N VAL A 326 -20.42 -10.78 16.07
CA VAL A 326 -20.92 -11.94 15.34
C VAL A 326 -22.29 -12.32 15.94
N LEU A 327 -23.17 -12.84 15.10
CA LEU A 327 -24.45 -13.37 15.54
C LEU A 327 -24.29 -14.88 15.75
N GLY A 328 -24.63 -15.37 16.95
CA GLY A 328 -24.61 -16.80 17.23
C GLY A 328 -25.67 -17.54 16.41
N ASP A 329 -25.27 -18.62 15.75
CA ASP A 329 -26.13 -19.51 14.96
C ASP A 329 -26.49 -20.79 15.71
N GLY A 330 -26.00 -20.97 16.96
CA GLY A 330 -26.19 -22.16 17.79
C GLY A 330 -25.33 -23.36 17.36
N ILE A 331 -24.45 -23.22 16.38
CA ILE A 331 -23.61 -24.30 15.81
C ILE A 331 -22.12 -23.98 15.95
N LEU A 332 -21.69 -22.81 15.46
CA LEU A 332 -20.30 -22.42 15.39
C LEU A 332 -19.83 -21.69 16.67
N SER A 333 -18.57 -21.88 17.02
CA SER A 333 -17.93 -21.08 18.06
C SER A 333 -17.73 -19.63 17.60
N ILE A 334 -17.56 -18.69 18.55
CA ILE A 334 -17.27 -17.28 18.23
C ILE A 334 -16.08 -17.14 17.27
N ARG A 335 -15.03 -17.96 17.45
CA ARG A 335 -13.85 -17.94 16.57
C ARG A 335 -14.18 -18.32 15.14
N GLU A 336 -14.99 -19.35 14.95
CA GLU A 336 -15.43 -19.80 13.63
C GLU A 336 -16.35 -18.76 12.97
N LEU A 337 -17.29 -18.18 13.74
CA LEU A 337 -18.16 -17.10 13.25
C LEU A 337 -17.37 -15.85 12.83
N VAL A 338 -16.29 -15.49 13.55
CA VAL A 338 -15.38 -14.40 13.15
C VAL A 338 -14.61 -14.74 11.88
N ALA A 339 -14.22 -15.99 11.69
CA ALA A 339 -13.50 -16.42 10.49
C ALA A 339 -14.37 -16.45 9.22
N VAL A 340 -15.69 -16.66 9.39
CA VAL A 340 -16.67 -16.70 8.29
C VAL A 340 -17.13 -15.27 7.90
N LYS A 341 -17.15 -14.31 8.85
CA LYS A 341 -17.55 -12.92 8.61
C LYS A 341 -16.43 -12.09 7.96
#